data_8fd20545e12735ac21506e38800f1982
#
_entry.id   8fd20545e12735ac21506e38800f1982
#
_cell.length_a   1.000
_cell.length_b   1.000
_cell.length_c   1.000
_cell.angle_alpha   90.00
_cell.angle_beta   90.00
_cell.angle_gamma   90.00
#
_symmetry.space_group_name_H-M   'P 1'
#
loop_
_entity.id
_entity.type
_entity.pdbx_description
1 polymer ?
#
loop_
_entity_poly.entity_id
_entity_poly.type
_entity_poly.pdbx_seq_one_letter_code
_entity_poly.pdbx_strand_id
1 'polypeptide(L)'
;MLACAGPAFPQVKATVTGVPDLPYKAVPGFFKPPPGEYMGETQGVATNSKGDVFIFFRGERSRLWQFDKTGKFIREIGKGFYGFSFAHSVRVDRQDNIWAVDEGSNTVAKFSPDGSRLLMVIGYRPPVTAGVVATTRGPNPPDTNYTLCRPSDVAWDMQGNIFVADGYCNNRVVKYDKNGRFLAKVGGAAVGSGVNQFNLPHGLQVDRQGNVYVADRGNARYVVLDNDLKWKTSYNNYGSAWSACVSEGAHQYLFVSNSNPNGNPPGSWDTTGQVYKLELDGTPVGKFGQAGKIEPDWQVVHMMDCRNPNELIIGEIESWRAQKFVLQAK
;
A
#
# COMPACT_ATOMS: atom_id res chain seq x y z
N MET A 1 -13.89 -20.47 20.36
CA MET A 1 -13.11 -19.73 19.36
C MET A 1 -14.03 -19.38 18.20
N LEU A 2 -14.66 -18.21 18.21
CA LEU A 2 -15.37 -17.69 17.04
C LEU A 2 -14.36 -16.89 16.23
N ALA A 3 -13.93 -17.42 15.09
CA ALA A 3 -13.24 -16.66 14.08
C ALA A 3 -14.23 -15.62 13.55
N CYS A 4 -14.05 -14.34 13.90
CA CYS A 4 -14.69 -13.24 13.18
C CYS A 4 -14.09 -13.21 11.78
N ALA A 5 -14.67 -13.96 10.85
CA ALA A 5 -14.49 -13.70 9.45
C ALA A 5 -15.03 -12.29 9.19
N GLY A 6 -14.14 -11.32 8.95
CA GLY A 6 -14.55 -10.04 8.42
C GLY A 6 -15.35 -10.26 7.13
N PRO A 7 -16.22 -9.32 6.73
CA PRO A 7 -17.02 -9.50 5.52
C PRO A 7 -16.10 -9.80 4.35
N ALA A 8 -16.31 -10.95 3.71
CA ALA A 8 -15.65 -11.28 2.46
C ALA A 8 -16.15 -10.27 1.42
N PHE A 9 -15.27 -9.36 0.98
CA PHE A 9 -15.63 -8.45 -0.11
C PHE A 9 -15.76 -9.27 -1.38
N PRO A 10 -16.88 -9.16 -2.12
CA PRO A 10 -17.01 -9.85 -3.38
C PRO A 10 -15.90 -9.36 -4.31
N GLN A 11 -15.21 -10.31 -4.91
CA GLN A 11 -14.23 -9.98 -5.90
C GLN A 11 -14.89 -9.45 -7.16
N VAL A 12 -14.40 -8.31 -7.62
CA VAL A 12 -14.84 -7.70 -8.87
C VAL A 12 -13.75 -7.85 -9.91
N LYS A 13 -14.08 -8.50 -11.03
CA LYS A 13 -13.19 -8.59 -12.19
C LYS A 13 -13.10 -7.24 -12.89
N ALA A 14 -11.96 -6.97 -13.52
CA ALA A 14 -11.86 -5.83 -14.42
C ALA A 14 -12.81 -6.02 -15.62
N THR A 15 -13.47 -4.94 -16.00
CA THR A 15 -14.38 -4.90 -17.17
C THR A 15 -13.81 -4.06 -18.31
N VAL A 16 -12.70 -3.36 -18.09
CA VAL A 16 -11.99 -2.63 -19.15
C VAL A 16 -11.49 -3.60 -20.23
N THR A 17 -11.76 -3.28 -21.49
CA THR A 17 -11.39 -4.07 -22.67
C THR A 17 -10.46 -3.28 -23.58
N GLY A 18 -9.76 -4.00 -24.49
CA GLY A 18 -8.88 -3.36 -25.48
C GLY A 18 -7.59 -2.76 -24.89
N VAL A 19 -7.24 -3.07 -23.66
CA VAL A 19 -6.02 -2.58 -23.00
C VAL A 19 -4.83 -3.39 -23.48
N PRO A 20 -3.83 -2.77 -24.14
CA PRO A 20 -2.66 -3.49 -24.67
C PRO A 20 -1.76 -4.03 -23.56
N ASP A 21 -1.10 -5.14 -23.82
CA ASP A 21 -0.08 -5.65 -22.92
C ASP A 21 1.20 -4.82 -23.02
N LEU A 22 1.79 -4.51 -21.87
CA LEU A 22 3.05 -3.82 -21.74
C LEU A 22 4.19 -4.82 -21.52
N PRO A 23 5.34 -4.64 -22.18
CA PRO A 23 6.45 -5.59 -22.12
C PRO A 23 7.26 -5.48 -20.84
N TYR A 24 6.61 -5.48 -19.66
CA TYR A 24 7.32 -5.59 -18.40
C TYR A 24 7.79 -7.04 -18.20
N LYS A 25 9.04 -7.20 -17.81
CA LYS A 25 9.65 -8.47 -17.48
C LYS A 25 10.09 -8.49 -16.01
N ALA A 26 9.78 -9.58 -15.33
CA ALA A 26 10.35 -9.82 -14.00
C ALA A 26 11.87 -10.00 -14.08
N VAL A 27 12.58 -9.60 -13.04
CA VAL A 27 13.98 -9.91 -12.81
C VAL A 27 14.05 -11.04 -11.78
N PRO A 28 14.20 -12.31 -12.22
CA PRO A 28 14.08 -13.46 -11.33
C PRO A 28 15.10 -13.42 -10.20
N GLY A 29 14.67 -13.75 -8.97
CA GLY A 29 15.54 -13.80 -7.80
C GLY A 29 16.26 -12.48 -7.52
N PHE A 30 15.64 -11.35 -7.82
CA PHE A 30 16.26 -10.02 -7.65
C PHE A 30 16.64 -9.78 -6.19
N PHE A 31 15.71 -9.98 -5.25
CA PHE A 31 15.99 -9.76 -3.83
C PHE A 31 16.73 -10.96 -3.24
N LYS A 32 17.79 -10.66 -2.50
CA LYS A 32 18.65 -11.65 -1.85
C LYS A 32 18.60 -11.43 -0.33
N PRO A 33 17.68 -12.11 0.37
CA PRO A 33 17.59 -12.07 1.83
C PRO A 33 18.90 -12.52 2.52
N PRO A 34 19.08 -12.21 3.81
CA PRO A 34 20.19 -12.76 4.58
C PRO A 34 20.17 -14.31 4.53
N PRO A 35 21.34 -14.96 4.60
CA PRO A 35 21.41 -16.42 4.60
C PRO A 35 20.53 -17.04 5.69
N GLY A 36 19.69 -18.01 5.30
CA GLY A 36 18.80 -18.72 6.21
C GLY A 36 17.52 -17.96 6.59
N GLU A 37 17.29 -16.75 6.02
CA GLU A 37 16.08 -15.98 6.28
C GLU A 37 15.20 -15.88 5.02
N TYR A 38 13.89 -15.79 5.24
CA TYR A 38 12.87 -15.66 4.19
C TYR A 38 12.01 -14.44 4.45
N MET A 39 11.48 -13.87 3.38
CA MET A 39 10.38 -12.90 3.48
C MET A 39 9.11 -13.64 3.89
N GLY A 40 8.25 -12.97 4.65
CA GLY A 40 6.89 -13.40 4.88
C GLY A 40 5.92 -12.68 3.93
N GLU A 41 4.67 -12.52 4.37
CA GLU A 41 3.66 -11.75 3.64
C GLU A 41 4.16 -10.34 3.38
N THR A 42 4.55 -10.06 2.13
CA THR A 42 5.11 -8.76 1.78
C THR A 42 4.00 -7.74 1.58
N GLN A 43 3.89 -6.85 2.55
CA GLN A 43 2.81 -5.89 2.65
C GLN A 43 3.11 -4.58 1.93
N GLY A 44 4.30 -4.04 2.13
CA GLY A 44 4.71 -2.76 1.56
C GLY A 44 6.07 -2.82 0.89
N VAL A 45 6.20 -2.05 -0.18
CA VAL A 45 7.46 -1.86 -0.92
C VAL A 45 7.61 -0.39 -1.29
N ALA A 46 8.83 0.14 -1.20
CA ALA A 46 9.15 1.51 -1.58
C ALA A 46 10.61 1.63 -2.02
N THR A 47 10.93 2.62 -2.85
CA THR A 47 12.29 2.96 -3.22
C THR A 47 12.68 4.37 -2.74
N ASN A 48 13.95 4.60 -2.45
CA ASN A 48 14.49 5.93 -2.18
C ASN A 48 15.11 6.55 -3.44
N SER A 49 15.63 7.78 -3.31
CA SER A 49 16.27 8.50 -4.42
C SER A 49 17.55 7.82 -4.95
N LYS A 50 18.15 6.91 -4.18
CA LYS A 50 19.35 6.15 -4.56
C LYS A 50 19.03 4.82 -5.24
N GLY A 51 17.74 4.45 -5.28
CA GLY A 51 17.27 3.16 -5.78
C GLY A 51 17.34 2.02 -4.77
N ASP A 52 17.65 2.29 -3.50
CA ASP A 52 17.51 1.28 -2.45
C ASP A 52 16.03 0.94 -2.26
N VAL A 53 15.75 -0.32 -1.96
CA VAL A 53 14.39 -0.83 -1.82
C VAL A 53 14.12 -1.17 -0.36
N PHE A 54 12.98 -0.72 0.12
CA PHE A 54 12.46 -1.01 1.45
C PHE A 54 11.30 -1.99 1.32
N ILE A 55 11.33 -3.06 2.11
CA ILE A 55 10.29 -4.09 2.11
C ILE A 55 9.79 -4.28 3.55
N PHE A 56 8.50 -4.01 3.76
CA PHE A 56 7.85 -4.21 5.04
C PHE A 56 6.93 -5.42 4.95
N PHE A 57 7.17 -6.43 5.77
CA PHE A 57 6.50 -7.72 5.67
C PHE A 57 6.14 -8.31 7.03
N ARG A 58 5.18 -9.22 7.03
CA ARG A 58 4.78 -10.04 8.17
C ARG A 58 5.50 -11.38 8.12
N GLY A 59 5.97 -11.83 9.27
CA GLY A 59 6.60 -13.12 9.52
C GLY A 59 6.27 -13.53 10.95
N GLU A 60 7.22 -14.10 11.68
CA GLU A 60 7.07 -14.27 13.14
C GLU A 60 6.79 -12.94 13.85
N ARG A 61 7.28 -11.86 13.27
CA ARG A 61 7.02 -10.46 13.63
C ARG A 61 7.04 -9.60 12.37
N SER A 62 6.53 -8.39 12.47
CA SER A 62 6.68 -7.40 11.39
C SER A 62 8.13 -6.94 11.28
N ARG A 63 8.67 -6.93 10.06
CA ARG A 63 10.06 -6.60 9.77
C ARG A 63 10.15 -5.63 8.59
N LEU A 64 11.03 -4.64 8.70
CA LEU A 64 11.34 -3.69 7.64
C LEU A 64 12.79 -3.87 7.19
N TRP A 65 12.97 -4.40 5.98
CA TRP A 65 14.28 -4.64 5.38
C TRP A 65 14.63 -3.60 4.34
N GLN A 66 15.90 -3.22 4.29
CA GLN A 66 16.49 -2.41 3.24
C GLN A 66 17.42 -3.26 2.38
N PHE A 67 17.22 -3.16 1.06
CA PHE A 67 18.08 -3.74 0.04
C PHE A 67 18.70 -2.61 -0.78
N ASP A 68 19.90 -2.82 -1.32
CA ASP A 68 20.46 -1.89 -2.27
C ASP A 68 19.77 -2.00 -3.65
N LYS A 69 20.12 -1.11 -4.56
CA LYS A 69 19.59 -1.07 -5.93
C LYS A 69 19.86 -2.33 -6.76
N THR A 70 20.72 -3.25 -6.29
CA THR A 70 21.02 -4.53 -6.92
C THR A 70 20.27 -5.70 -6.28
N GLY A 71 19.45 -5.42 -5.27
CA GLY A 71 18.67 -6.41 -4.53
C GLY A 71 19.42 -7.12 -3.41
N LYS A 72 20.63 -6.66 -3.05
CA LYS A 72 21.40 -7.20 -1.93
C LYS A 72 20.90 -6.61 -0.62
N PHE A 73 20.67 -7.46 0.38
CA PHE A 73 20.28 -7.02 1.73
C PHE A 73 21.34 -6.11 2.35
N ILE A 74 20.90 -4.99 2.92
CA ILE A 74 21.73 -4.04 3.66
C ILE A 74 21.51 -4.23 5.16
N ARG A 75 20.27 -4.11 5.64
CA ARG A 75 19.94 -4.12 7.06
C ARG A 75 18.45 -4.25 7.34
N GLU A 76 18.11 -4.52 8.60
CA GLU A 76 16.78 -4.38 9.15
C GLU A 76 16.65 -3.03 9.86
N ILE A 77 15.58 -2.27 9.55
CA ILE A 77 15.26 -0.99 10.16
C ILE A 77 14.24 -1.21 11.26
N GLY A 78 14.38 -0.50 12.38
CA GLY A 78 13.46 -0.57 13.49
C GLY A 78 13.36 -1.97 14.13
N LYS A 79 14.45 -2.73 14.16
CA LYS A 79 14.47 -4.02 14.86
C LYS A 79 14.08 -3.84 16.33
N GLY A 80 13.00 -4.52 16.74
CA GLY A 80 12.45 -4.38 18.09
C GLY A 80 11.63 -3.09 18.33
N PHE A 81 11.32 -2.34 17.26
CA PHE A 81 10.49 -1.15 17.38
C PHE A 81 9.08 -1.51 17.88
N TYR A 82 8.65 -0.84 18.95
CA TYR A 82 7.38 -1.09 19.62
C TYR A 82 6.15 -0.93 18.69
N GLY A 83 6.25 -0.07 17.67
CA GLY A 83 5.20 0.18 16.69
C GLY A 83 5.04 -0.92 15.62
N PHE A 84 5.93 -1.90 15.54
CA PHE A 84 5.84 -2.99 14.56
C PHE A 84 5.10 -4.18 15.14
N SER A 85 3.82 -4.31 14.76
CA SER A 85 2.91 -5.34 15.26
C SER A 85 2.27 -6.14 14.13
N PHE A 86 1.74 -5.44 13.10
CA PHE A 86 1.13 -6.07 11.95
C PHE A 86 1.35 -5.15 10.72
N ALA A 87 2.45 -5.37 10.02
CA ALA A 87 2.89 -4.57 8.89
C ALA A 87 1.80 -4.38 7.84
N HIS A 88 1.69 -3.18 7.25
CA HIS A 88 0.73 -2.94 6.17
C HIS A 88 1.34 -2.24 4.96
N SER A 89 2.00 -1.09 5.10
CA SER A 89 2.69 -0.47 3.98
C SER A 89 3.99 0.21 4.40
N VAL A 90 4.89 0.43 3.45
CA VAL A 90 6.05 1.30 3.59
C VAL A 90 6.08 2.26 2.42
N ARG A 91 6.43 3.52 2.69
CA ARG A 91 6.62 4.57 1.69
C ARG A 91 7.89 5.36 2.01
N VAL A 92 8.45 6.02 1.00
CA VAL A 92 9.62 6.88 1.15
C VAL A 92 9.28 8.25 0.60
N ASP A 93 9.42 9.29 1.45
CA ASP A 93 9.13 10.67 1.05
C ASP A 93 10.26 11.27 0.20
N ARG A 94 10.08 12.50 -0.28
CA ARG A 94 11.05 13.19 -1.15
C ARG A 94 12.37 13.54 -0.45
N GLN A 95 12.40 13.50 0.87
CA GLN A 95 13.60 13.67 1.68
C GLN A 95 14.22 12.33 2.08
N ASP A 96 13.80 11.25 1.42
CA ASP A 96 14.18 9.88 1.70
C ASP A 96 13.84 9.38 3.12
N ASN A 97 12.96 10.08 3.86
CA ASN A 97 12.47 9.54 5.12
C ASN A 97 11.59 8.32 4.86
N ILE A 98 11.71 7.33 5.73
CA ILE A 98 11.02 6.05 5.62
C ILE A 98 9.77 6.10 6.48
N TRP A 99 8.61 5.79 5.88
CA TRP A 99 7.35 5.78 6.57
C TRP A 99 6.78 4.38 6.59
N ALA A 100 6.57 3.84 7.78
CA ALA A 100 5.99 2.53 7.99
C ALA A 100 4.58 2.67 8.55
N VAL A 101 3.61 2.09 7.85
CA VAL A 101 2.22 2.00 8.30
C VAL A 101 2.01 0.63 8.91
N ASP A 102 1.62 0.60 10.17
CA ASP A 102 1.36 -0.63 10.90
C ASP A 102 -0.10 -0.71 11.34
N GLU A 103 -0.82 -1.66 10.74
CA GLU A 103 -2.24 -1.89 11.00
C GLU A 103 -2.49 -2.35 12.43
N GLY A 104 -1.60 -3.18 12.97
CA GLY A 104 -1.78 -3.77 14.29
C GLY A 104 -1.54 -2.79 15.44
N SER A 105 -0.63 -1.86 15.26
CA SER A 105 -0.36 -0.80 16.23
C SER A 105 -1.23 0.44 16.06
N ASN A 106 -2.02 0.53 14.99
CA ASN A 106 -2.80 1.72 14.62
C ASN A 106 -1.93 2.98 14.41
N THR A 107 -0.72 2.82 13.86
CA THR A 107 0.24 3.93 13.74
C THR A 107 0.86 4.04 12.36
N VAL A 108 1.27 5.26 12.05
CA VAL A 108 2.16 5.60 10.95
C VAL A 108 3.43 6.18 11.55
N ALA A 109 4.56 5.50 11.38
CA ALA A 109 5.85 5.87 11.93
C ALA A 109 6.79 6.42 10.86
N LYS A 110 7.38 7.60 11.07
CA LYS A 110 8.38 8.23 10.20
C LYS A 110 9.77 8.05 10.78
N PHE A 111 10.67 7.46 10.01
CA PHE A 111 12.09 7.31 10.34
C PHE A 111 12.95 8.24 9.48
N SER A 112 14.13 8.59 9.99
CA SER A 112 15.16 9.26 9.20
C SER A 112 15.59 8.41 7.99
N PRO A 113 16.22 8.99 6.95
CA PRO A 113 16.64 8.27 5.74
C PRO A 113 17.58 7.09 6.02
N ASP A 114 18.39 7.20 7.06
CA ASP A 114 19.26 6.13 7.53
C ASP A 114 18.56 5.12 8.46
N GLY A 115 17.28 5.34 8.78
CA GLY A 115 16.48 4.48 9.67
C GLY A 115 16.91 4.49 11.14
N SER A 116 17.85 5.36 11.53
CA SER A 116 18.44 5.36 12.88
C SER A 116 17.58 6.12 13.91
N ARG A 117 16.72 7.03 13.46
CA ARG A 117 15.90 7.87 14.34
C ARG A 117 14.44 7.78 13.98
N LEU A 118 13.58 7.68 14.99
CA LEU A 118 12.16 7.90 14.88
C LEU A 118 11.89 9.40 14.90
N LEU A 119 11.29 9.94 13.84
CA LEU A 119 11.06 11.37 13.65
C LEU A 119 9.62 11.78 14.01
N MET A 120 8.65 10.90 13.77
CA MET A 120 7.22 11.17 14.00
C MET A 120 6.45 9.86 14.18
N VAL A 121 5.40 9.90 14.98
CA VAL A 121 4.35 8.86 15.01
C VAL A 121 3.00 9.56 14.92
N ILE A 122 2.17 9.13 13.97
CA ILE A 122 0.76 9.51 13.86
C ILE A 122 -0.08 8.31 14.27
N GLY A 123 -1.17 8.57 14.99
CA GLY A 123 -2.02 7.53 15.56
C GLY A 123 -1.63 7.19 16.99
N TYR A 124 -2.30 6.20 17.54
CA TYR A 124 -2.14 5.80 18.94
C TYR A 124 -2.21 4.28 19.06
N ARG A 125 -1.15 3.69 19.56
CA ARG A 125 -1.16 2.28 19.93
C ARG A 125 -1.81 2.12 21.31
N PRO A 126 -2.94 1.43 21.44
CA PRO A 126 -3.53 1.16 22.72
C PRO A 126 -2.56 0.40 23.64
N PRO A 127 -2.57 0.67 24.97
CA PRO A 127 -1.75 -0.07 25.92
C PRO A 127 -2.04 -1.56 25.80
N VAL A 128 -0.98 -2.36 25.72
CA VAL A 128 -1.10 -3.82 25.76
C VAL A 128 -0.83 -4.24 27.20
N THR A 129 -1.82 -4.88 27.84
CA THR A 129 -1.60 -5.49 29.15
C THR A 129 -0.61 -6.64 29.04
N ALA A 130 0.27 -6.79 30.01
CA ALA A 130 1.28 -7.85 30.03
C ALA A 130 0.62 -9.23 29.81
N GLY A 131 1.14 -10.00 28.84
CA GLY A 131 0.62 -11.33 28.49
C GLY A 131 -0.34 -11.36 27.29
N VAL A 132 -0.78 -10.22 26.77
CA VAL A 132 -1.54 -10.17 25.49
C VAL A 132 -0.52 -10.02 24.37
N VAL A 133 -0.35 -11.07 23.58
CA VAL A 133 0.46 -11.00 22.36
C VAL A 133 -0.22 -10.01 21.42
N ALA A 134 0.52 -9.04 20.91
CA ALA A 134 0.03 -7.94 20.06
C ALA A 134 -0.53 -8.39 18.68
N THR A 135 -0.71 -9.69 18.48
CA THR A 135 -1.33 -10.28 17.28
C THR A 135 -2.86 -10.30 17.32
N THR A 136 -3.48 -9.98 18.45
CA THR A 136 -4.94 -9.87 18.52
C THR A 136 -5.35 -8.44 18.25
N ARG A 137 -6.23 -8.28 17.29
CA ARG A 137 -6.93 -7.03 17.03
C ARG A 137 -7.64 -6.58 18.31
N GLY A 138 -7.07 -5.63 19.03
CA GLY A 138 -7.69 -5.01 20.20
C GLY A 138 -9.00 -4.30 19.83
N PRO A 139 -9.74 -3.77 20.80
CA PRO A 139 -10.93 -2.96 20.53
C PRO A 139 -10.55 -1.77 19.66
N ASN A 140 -11.46 -1.38 18.77
CA ASN A 140 -11.24 -0.20 17.92
C ASN A 140 -11.01 1.03 18.80
N PRO A 141 -9.99 1.83 18.53
CA PRO A 141 -9.79 3.07 19.26
C PRO A 141 -10.93 4.06 18.98
N PRO A 142 -11.18 5.03 19.84
CA PRO A 142 -12.18 6.07 19.60
C PRO A 142 -11.93 6.80 18.28
N ASP A 143 -12.99 7.11 17.51
CA ASP A 143 -12.90 7.92 16.29
C ASP A 143 -12.63 9.38 16.66
N THR A 144 -11.36 9.76 16.68
CA THR A 144 -10.91 11.14 16.84
C THR A 144 -10.08 11.58 15.64
N ASN A 145 -9.73 12.84 15.55
CA ASN A 145 -8.87 13.35 14.49
C ASN A 145 -7.42 12.82 14.56
N TYR A 146 -7.00 12.27 15.70
CA TYR A 146 -5.61 11.86 15.96
C TYR A 146 -5.45 10.37 16.26
N THR A 147 -6.53 9.63 16.40
CA THR A 147 -6.48 8.17 16.53
C THR A 147 -6.78 7.53 15.19
N LEU A 148 -5.92 6.62 14.77
CA LEU A 148 -6.14 5.80 13.58
C LEU A 148 -6.71 4.44 14.01
N CYS A 149 -7.46 3.80 13.13
CA CYS A 149 -7.93 2.45 13.35
C CYS A 149 -7.57 1.56 12.15
N ARG A 150 -6.47 0.85 12.29
CA ARG A 150 -5.91 -0.02 11.26
C ARG A 150 -5.66 0.75 9.95
N PRO A 151 -4.76 1.74 9.98
CA PRO A 151 -4.39 2.49 8.78
C PRO A 151 -3.76 1.57 7.74
N SER A 152 -3.95 1.91 6.47
CA SER A 152 -3.49 1.08 5.36
C SER A 152 -2.36 1.70 4.53
N ASP A 153 -2.36 3.02 4.32
CA ASP A 153 -1.33 3.66 3.51
C ASP A 153 -1.12 5.13 3.89
N VAL A 154 -0.01 5.73 3.41
CA VAL A 154 0.37 7.13 3.62
C VAL A 154 0.96 7.73 2.37
N ALA A 155 0.65 9.01 2.08
CA ALA A 155 1.24 9.78 0.99
C ALA A 155 1.37 11.27 1.36
N TRP A 156 2.00 12.08 0.48
CA TRP A 156 2.26 13.50 0.73
C TRP A 156 2.02 14.33 -0.50
N ASP A 157 1.57 15.56 -0.30
CA ASP A 157 1.57 16.58 -1.34
C ASP A 157 2.94 17.29 -1.45
N MET A 158 3.02 18.26 -2.37
CA MET A 158 4.25 19.04 -2.60
C MET A 158 4.62 19.95 -1.42
N GLN A 159 3.66 20.30 -0.56
CA GLN A 159 3.83 21.12 0.63
C GLN A 159 4.25 20.27 1.85
N GLY A 160 4.24 18.95 1.70
CA GLY A 160 4.56 18.00 2.77
C GLY A 160 3.37 17.71 3.69
N ASN A 161 2.14 18.11 3.34
CA ASN A 161 0.96 17.66 4.06
C ASN A 161 0.81 16.14 3.90
N ILE A 162 0.40 15.48 4.96
CA ILE A 162 0.37 14.04 5.09
C ILE A 162 -1.06 13.55 4.92
N PHE A 163 -1.27 12.59 4.04
CA PHE A 163 -2.54 11.92 3.82
C PHE A 163 -2.44 10.48 4.29
N VAL A 164 -3.40 10.03 5.09
CA VAL A 164 -3.45 8.66 5.62
C VAL A 164 -4.76 8.01 5.23
N ALA A 165 -4.69 6.85 4.60
CA ALA A 165 -5.83 5.97 4.44
C ALA A 165 -6.05 5.22 5.76
N ASP A 166 -7.09 5.61 6.50
CA ASP A 166 -7.49 5.02 7.78
C ASP A 166 -8.66 4.05 7.54
N GLY A 167 -8.34 2.92 6.87
CA GLY A 167 -9.28 2.17 6.07
C GLY A 167 -10.06 1.08 6.78
N TYR A 168 -9.42 0.23 7.57
CA TYR A 168 -10.05 -1.03 8.00
C TYR A 168 -11.19 -0.92 9.01
N CYS A 169 -11.29 0.17 9.75
CA CYS A 169 -12.41 0.41 10.64
C CYS A 169 -13.03 1.80 10.50
N ASN A 170 -12.26 2.80 10.10
CA ASN A 170 -12.77 4.16 10.03
C ASN A 170 -13.24 4.58 8.64
N ASN A 171 -12.92 3.81 7.59
CA ASN A 171 -13.36 4.05 6.21
C ASN A 171 -13.18 5.51 5.76
N ARG A 172 -12.02 6.10 6.04
CA ARG A 172 -11.74 7.53 5.79
C ARG A 172 -10.34 7.78 5.28
N VAL A 173 -10.16 8.94 4.66
CA VAL A 173 -8.86 9.55 4.41
C VAL A 173 -8.71 10.76 5.32
N VAL A 174 -7.58 10.87 6.00
CA VAL A 174 -7.27 11.97 6.92
C VAL A 174 -6.08 12.74 6.38
N LYS A 175 -6.16 14.08 6.43
CA LYS A 175 -5.09 15.00 6.06
C LYS A 175 -4.54 15.69 7.29
N TYR A 176 -3.21 15.69 7.43
CA TYR A 176 -2.46 16.43 8.44
C TYR A 176 -1.47 17.38 7.76
N ASP A 177 -1.06 18.43 8.47
CA ASP A 177 0.08 19.24 8.03
C ASP A 177 1.40 18.44 8.18
N LYS A 178 2.50 19.01 7.68
CA LYS A 178 3.85 18.40 7.76
C LYS A 178 4.33 18.12 9.20
N ASN A 179 3.69 18.70 10.20
CA ASN A 179 4.01 18.53 11.63
C ASN A 179 3.03 17.55 12.33
N GLY A 180 2.10 16.93 11.57
CA GLY A 180 1.11 16.00 12.10
C GLY A 180 -0.11 16.66 12.73
N ARG A 181 -0.38 17.96 12.50
CA ARG A 181 -1.60 18.62 12.96
C ARG A 181 -2.74 18.33 11.98
N PHE A 182 -3.89 17.95 12.51
CA PHE A 182 -5.09 17.68 11.73
C PHE A 182 -5.51 18.89 10.90
N LEU A 183 -5.83 18.65 9.62
CA LEU A 183 -6.36 19.65 8.69
C LEU A 183 -7.77 19.31 8.22
N ALA A 184 -7.97 18.08 7.72
CA ALA A 184 -9.25 17.66 7.14
C ALA A 184 -9.41 16.15 7.16
N LYS A 185 -10.63 15.68 6.97
CA LYS A 185 -10.94 14.27 6.70
C LYS A 185 -12.12 14.14 5.75
N VAL A 186 -12.19 13.03 5.02
CA VAL A 186 -13.32 12.62 4.19
C VAL A 186 -13.63 11.15 4.44
N GLY A 187 -14.89 10.77 4.43
CA GLY A 187 -15.35 9.45 4.88
C GLY A 187 -15.59 9.42 6.39
N GLY A 188 -15.81 8.23 6.93
CA GLY A 188 -16.09 8.02 8.34
C GLY A 188 -16.42 6.55 8.63
N ALA A 189 -16.76 6.23 9.86
CA ALA A 189 -17.00 4.85 10.32
C ALA A 189 -18.12 4.12 9.52
N ALA A 190 -19.08 4.86 8.96
CA ALA A 190 -20.10 4.28 8.11
C ALA A 190 -19.53 3.86 6.75
N VAL A 191 -19.67 2.59 6.42
CA VAL A 191 -19.34 2.05 5.10
C VAL A 191 -20.35 2.55 4.07
N GLY A 192 -19.87 2.94 2.88
CA GLY A 192 -20.75 3.35 1.79
C GLY A 192 -20.01 3.49 0.46
N SER A 193 -20.79 3.61 -0.62
CA SER A 193 -20.30 3.76 -2.00
C SER A 193 -20.65 5.11 -2.65
N GLY A 194 -21.30 5.99 -1.92
CA GLY A 194 -21.64 7.33 -2.39
C GLY A 194 -20.44 8.26 -2.50
N VAL A 195 -20.71 9.52 -2.88
CA VAL A 195 -19.73 10.60 -2.80
C VAL A 195 -19.33 10.81 -1.34
N ASN A 196 -18.02 10.96 -1.10
CA ASN A 196 -17.44 11.10 0.24
C ASN A 196 -17.64 9.90 1.20
N GLN A 197 -18.00 8.74 0.67
CA GLN A 197 -18.07 7.49 1.40
C GLN A 197 -17.03 6.50 0.87
N PHE A 198 -16.55 5.65 1.74
CA PHE A 198 -15.58 4.60 1.41
C PHE A 198 -15.98 3.26 2.02
N ASN A 199 -15.43 2.22 1.46
CA ASN A 199 -15.48 0.88 2.00
C ASN A 199 -14.06 0.31 1.96
N LEU A 200 -13.32 0.47 3.04
CA LEU A 200 -11.93 0.07 3.16
C LEU A 200 -11.00 0.78 2.14
N PRO A 201 -10.79 2.11 2.25
CA PRO A 201 -9.73 2.80 1.49
C PRO A 201 -8.38 2.17 1.85
N HIS A 202 -7.67 1.67 0.84
CA HIS A 202 -6.52 0.78 1.03
C HIS A 202 -5.21 1.42 0.56
N GLY A 203 -4.95 1.48 -0.74
CA GLY A 203 -3.79 2.18 -1.30
C GLY A 203 -4.08 3.66 -1.51
N LEU A 204 -3.09 4.52 -1.30
CA LEU A 204 -3.24 5.97 -1.39
C LEU A 204 -1.99 6.62 -1.98
N GLN A 205 -2.16 7.55 -2.93
CA GLN A 205 -1.07 8.34 -3.50
C GLN A 205 -1.52 9.75 -3.85
N VAL A 206 -0.57 10.67 -3.97
CA VAL A 206 -0.81 12.08 -4.33
C VAL A 206 0.06 12.47 -5.52
N ASP A 207 -0.54 13.08 -6.56
CA ASP A 207 0.18 13.60 -7.71
C ASP A 207 0.80 14.99 -7.43
N ARG A 208 1.53 15.52 -8.40
CA ARG A 208 2.15 16.85 -8.26
C ARG A 208 1.15 18.00 -8.20
N GLN A 209 -0.03 17.83 -8.75
CA GLN A 209 -1.11 18.81 -8.72
C GLN A 209 -1.87 18.76 -7.38
N GLY A 210 -1.58 17.77 -6.53
CA GLY A 210 -2.22 17.56 -5.24
C GLY A 210 -3.50 16.73 -5.33
N ASN A 211 -3.80 16.09 -6.47
CA ASN A 211 -4.90 15.14 -6.51
C ASN A 211 -4.53 13.87 -5.73
N VAL A 212 -5.49 13.38 -4.96
CA VAL A 212 -5.34 12.21 -4.08
C VAL A 212 -6.06 11.03 -4.70
N TYR A 213 -5.32 9.98 -5.01
CA TYR A 213 -5.82 8.73 -5.60
C TYR A 213 -5.97 7.70 -4.50
N VAL A 214 -7.17 7.18 -4.32
CA VAL A 214 -7.51 6.25 -3.24
C VAL A 214 -8.06 4.95 -3.83
N ALA A 215 -7.43 3.85 -3.56
CA ALA A 215 -7.96 2.52 -3.84
C ALA A 215 -9.07 2.20 -2.82
N ASP A 216 -10.31 2.43 -3.17
CA ASP A 216 -11.49 2.14 -2.36
C ASP A 216 -11.88 0.66 -2.54
N ARG A 217 -11.14 -0.19 -1.84
CA ARG A 217 -11.06 -1.63 -2.08
C ARG A 217 -12.39 -2.35 -2.01
N GLY A 218 -13.17 -2.08 -0.98
CA GLY A 218 -14.45 -2.76 -0.79
C GLY A 218 -15.54 -2.32 -1.78
N ASN A 219 -15.32 -1.18 -2.48
CA ASN A 219 -16.19 -0.69 -3.55
C ASN A 219 -15.62 -0.96 -4.96
N ALA A 220 -14.47 -1.64 -5.06
CA ALA A 220 -13.79 -1.98 -6.32
C ALA A 220 -13.61 -0.76 -7.27
N ARG A 221 -13.15 0.38 -6.73
CA ARG A 221 -12.95 1.62 -7.48
C ARG A 221 -11.72 2.37 -7.01
N TYR A 222 -11.21 3.24 -7.88
CA TYR A 222 -10.17 4.21 -7.55
C TYR A 222 -10.81 5.60 -7.51
N VAL A 223 -10.85 6.21 -6.33
CA VAL A 223 -11.43 7.54 -6.11
C VAL A 223 -10.36 8.59 -6.30
N VAL A 224 -10.68 9.68 -6.95
CA VAL A 224 -9.82 10.86 -7.08
C VAL A 224 -10.45 12.02 -6.30
N LEU A 225 -9.69 12.56 -5.36
CA LEU A 225 -10.04 13.75 -4.59
C LEU A 225 -9.11 14.90 -4.98
N ASP A 226 -9.54 16.12 -4.73
CA ASP A 226 -8.62 17.27 -4.76
C ASP A 226 -7.77 17.32 -3.46
N ASN A 227 -6.88 18.32 -3.38
CA ASN A 227 -6.01 18.49 -2.20
C ASN A 227 -6.78 18.80 -0.92
N ASP A 228 -7.99 19.36 -1.02
CA ASP A 228 -8.88 19.63 0.10
C ASP A 228 -9.79 18.45 0.45
N LEU A 229 -9.51 17.27 -0.12
CA LEU A 229 -10.27 16.03 0.03
C LEU A 229 -11.70 16.10 -0.54
N LYS A 230 -11.99 17.01 -1.49
CA LYS A 230 -13.25 17.04 -2.19
C LYS A 230 -13.26 16.07 -3.36
N TRP A 231 -14.36 15.39 -3.55
CA TRP A 231 -14.54 14.41 -4.63
C TRP A 231 -14.42 15.05 -6.02
N LYS A 232 -13.62 14.43 -6.89
CA LYS A 232 -13.49 14.79 -8.31
C LYS A 232 -14.12 13.75 -9.22
N THR A 233 -13.69 12.50 -9.13
CA THR A 233 -14.15 11.40 -9.99
C THR A 233 -13.80 10.05 -9.39
N SER A 234 -14.19 8.96 -10.08
CA SER A 234 -13.73 7.61 -9.78
C SER A 234 -13.56 6.77 -11.04
N TYR A 235 -12.61 5.82 -10.97
CA TYR A 235 -12.35 4.84 -12.04
C TYR A 235 -12.81 3.46 -11.56
N ASN A 236 -13.86 2.91 -12.19
CA ASN A 236 -14.62 1.78 -11.67
C ASN A 236 -14.39 0.45 -12.43
N ASN A 237 -13.62 0.47 -13.53
CA ASN A 237 -13.56 -0.65 -14.48
C ASN A 237 -12.33 -1.56 -14.28
N TYR A 238 -11.54 -1.32 -13.23
CA TYR A 238 -10.26 -2.00 -13.03
C TYR A 238 -10.33 -3.16 -12.03
N GLY A 239 -11.53 -3.53 -11.56
CA GLY A 239 -11.73 -4.61 -10.61
C GLY A 239 -11.38 -4.27 -9.18
N SER A 240 -11.02 -5.28 -8.39
CA SER A 240 -10.73 -5.10 -6.96
C SER A 240 -9.52 -4.20 -6.73
N ALA A 241 -9.75 -3.02 -6.17
CA ALA A 241 -8.74 -1.95 -6.03
C ALA A 241 -7.87 -2.16 -4.77
N TRP A 242 -6.59 -2.48 -4.95
CA TRP A 242 -5.69 -2.71 -3.82
C TRP A 242 -4.65 -1.63 -3.66
N SER A 243 -3.83 -1.41 -4.66
CA SER A 243 -2.74 -0.44 -4.65
C SER A 243 -2.99 0.64 -5.69
N ALA A 244 -2.71 1.87 -5.30
CA ALA A 244 -2.56 3.00 -6.20
C ALA A 244 -1.12 3.50 -6.07
N CYS A 245 -0.45 3.76 -7.18
CA CYS A 245 0.89 4.29 -7.21
C CYS A 245 1.01 5.33 -8.33
N VAL A 246 1.40 6.56 -7.99
CA VAL A 246 1.66 7.63 -8.97
C VAL A 246 3.16 7.72 -9.20
N SER A 247 3.58 7.59 -10.47
CA SER A 247 4.99 7.64 -10.83
C SER A 247 5.59 9.04 -10.68
N GLU A 248 6.91 9.10 -10.54
CA GLU A 248 7.66 10.35 -10.68
C GLU A 248 8.04 10.62 -12.15
N GLY A 249 8.65 11.77 -12.43
CA GLY A 249 9.05 12.15 -13.78
C GLY A 249 8.24 13.33 -14.33
N ALA A 250 8.60 13.86 -15.50
CA ALA A 250 7.91 14.99 -16.12
C ALA A 250 6.44 14.64 -16.45
N HIS A 251 6.21 13.43 -16.93
CA HIS A 251 4.90 12.85 -17.14
C HIS A 251 4.65 11.78 -16.05
N GLN A 252 3.55 11.94 -15.32
CA GLN A 252 3.16 11.00 -14.25
C GLN A 252 2.10 10.04 -14.76
N TYR A 253 2.21 8.78 -14.36
CA TYR A 253 1.24 7.74 -14.61
C TYR A 253 0.65 7.26 -13.28
N LEU A 254 -0.60 6.83 -13.31
CA LEU A 254 -1.23 6.10 -12.23
C LEU A 254 -1.13 4.59 -12.51
N PHE A 255 -0.48 3.86 -11.63
CA PHE A 255 -0.49 2.39 -11.63
C PHE A 255 -1.49 1.88 -10.61
N VAL A 256 -2.32 0.93 -11.04
CA VAL A 256 -3.35 0.34 -10.19
C VAL A 256 -3.31 -1.17 -10.26
N SER A 257 -3.47 -1.84 -9.13
CA SER A 257 -3.48 -3.30 -9.09
C SER A 257 -4.89 -3.85 -8.98
N ASN A 258 -5.13 -4.88 -9.74
CA ASN A 258 -6.34 -5.69 -9.68
C ASN A 258 -5.98 -7.01 -9.02
N SER A 259 -6.23 -7.15 -7.74
CA SER A 259 -5.87 -8.35 -6.98
C SER A 259 -7.07 -9.00 -6.32
N ASN A 260 -7.02 -10.31 -6.24
CA ASN A 260 -8.03 -11.09 -5.53
C ASN A 260 -7.43 -11.89 -4.39
N PRO A 261 -7.40 -11.36 -3.22
CA PRO A 261 -6.88 -12.11 -2.10
C PRO A 261 -7.86 -13.06 -1.48
N ASN A 262 -9.11 -12.66 -1.43
CA ASN A 262 -10.14 -13.38 -0.68
C ASN A 262 -11.14 -14.02 -1.65
N GLY A 263 -10.69 -14.28 -2.87
CA GLY A 263 -11.47 -15.06 -3.82
C GLY A 263 -11.77 -16.45 -3.27
N ASN A 264 -12.75 -17.04 -3.78
CA ASN A 264 -13.20 -18.35 -3.34
C ASN A 264 -12.50 -19.46 -4.12
N PRO A 265 -11.85 -20.38 -3.47
CA PRO A 265 -11.38 -20.41 -2.06
C PRO A 265 -10.11 -19.58 -1.86
N PRO A 266 -9.67 -19.31 -0.62
CA PRO A 266 -8.38 -18.66 -0.37
C PRO A 266 -7.25 -19.35 -1.12
N GLY A 267 -6.36 -18.58 -1.73
CA GLY A 267 -5.27 -19.10 -2.55
C GLY A 267 -5.67 -19.51 -3.96
N SER A 268 -6.92 -19.29 -4.40
CA SER A 268 -7.29 -19.43 -5.81
C SER A 268 -6.71 -18.27 -6.63
N TRP A 269 -6.36 -18.54 -7.87
CA TRP A 269 -5.74 -17.53 -8.76
C TRP A 269 -6.55 -17.22 -10.02
N ASP A 270 -7.82 -17.63 -10.07
CA ASP A 270 -8.58 -17.71 -11.31
C ASP A 270 -8.93 -16.35 -11.93
N THR A 271 -8.69 -15.25 -11.24
CA THR A 271 -9.44 -14.07 -11.60
C THR A 271 -8.70 -12.75 -11.64
N THR A 272 -7.51 -12.65 -11.12
CA THR A 272 -6.81 -11.36 -11.04
C THR A 272 -5.31 -11.55 -11.04
N GLY A 273 -4.56 -10.48 -10.96
CA GLY A 273 -3.11 -10.50 -11.00
C GLY A 273 -2.61 -9.58 -12.09
N GLN A 274 -3.36 -8.53 -12.41
CA GLN A 274 -2.95 -7.53 -13.39
C GLN A 274 -2.63 -6.20 -12.71
N VAL A 275 -1.62 -5.54 -13.24
CA VAL A 275 -1.32 -4.14 -12.98
C VAL A 275 -1.63 -3.35 -14.24
N TYR A 276 -2.44 -2.32 -14.10
CA TYR A 276 -2.77 -1.38 -15.17
C TYR A 276 -1.94 -0.12 -15.01
N LYS A 277 -1.40 0.37 -16.10
CA LYS A 277 -0.79 1.69 -16.25
C LYS A 277 -1.80 2.62 -16.89
N LEU A 278 -2.11 3.73 -16.23
CA LEU A 278 -3.12 4.69 -16.64
C LEU A 278 -2.49 6.08 -16.76
N GLU A 279 -3.07 6.92 -17.62
CA GLU A 279 -2.94 8.36 -17.46
C GLU A 279 -3.61 8.80 -16.16
N LEU A 280 -3.28 9.99 -15.66
CA LEU A 280 -3.86 10.49 -14.41
C LEU A 280 -5.38 10.76 -14.50
N ASP A 281 -5.93 10.85 -15.70
CA ASP A 281 -7.38 10.97 -15.95
C ASP A 281 -8.11 9.62 -15.97
N GLY A 282 -7.38 8.52 -15.77
CA GLY A 282 -7.91 7.16 -15.77
C GLY A 282 -7.90 6.46 -17.12
N THR A 283 -7.41 7.10 -18.19
CA THR A 283 -7.30 6.47 -19.52
C THR A 283 -6.25 5.34 -19.48
N PRO A 284 -6.59 4.10 -19.91
CA PRO A 284 -5.63 3.00 -19.86
C PRO A 284 -4.56 3.16 -20.93
N VAL A 285 -3.29 3.07 -20.50
CA VAL A 285 -2.10 3.02 -21.36
C VAL A 285 -1.74 1.58 -21.69
N GLY A 286 -1.91 0.68 -20.72
CA GLY A 286 -1.61 -0.73 -20.89
C GLY A 286 -1.68 -1.50 -19.57
N LYS A 287 -1.41 -2.81 -19.66
CA LYS A 287 -1.43 -3.70 -18.50
C LYS A 287 -0.32 -4.73 -18.58
N PHE A 288 0.00 -5.39 -17.48
CA PHE A 288 0.91 -6.52 -17.43
C PHE A 288 0.62 -7.41 -16.22
N GLY A 289 1.24 -8.60 -16.24
CA GLY A 289 1.14 -9.57 -15.18
C GLY A 289 -0.09 -10.47 -15.30
N GLN A 290 -0.04 -11.55 -14.58
CA GLN A 290 -1.11 -12.54 -14.51
C GLN A 290 -1.13 -13.25 -13.16
N ALA A 291 -2.26 -13.87 -12.85
CA ALA A 291 -2.41 -14.65 -11.64
C ALA A 291 -1.63 -15.97 -11.73
N GLY A 292 -0.96 -16.34 -10.64
CA GLY A 292 -0.20 -17.58 -10.52
C GLY A 292 0.57 -17.65 -9.21
N LYS A 293 1.23 -18.77 -8.93
CA LYS A 293 1.98 -18.99 -7.70
C LYS A 293 3.50 -18.95 -7.88
N ILE A 294 3.94 -19.13 -9.10
CA ILE A 294 5.35 -19.20 -9.47
C ILE A 294 5.75 -17.88 -10.13
N GLU A 295 6.93 -17.34 -9.81
CA GLU A 295 7.51 -16.19 -10.49
C GLU A 295 7.58 -16.43 -12.01
N PRO A 296 7.15 -15.47 -12.86
CA PRO A 296 6.85 -14.06 -12.57
C PRO A 296 5.40 -13.76 -12.20
N ASP A 297 4.55 -14.75 -12.10
CA ASP A 297 3.15 -14.57 -11.78
C ASP A 297 2.96 -14.21 -10.28
N TRP A 298 1.78 -13.74 -9.91
CA TRP A 298 1.45 -13.40 -8.54
C TRP A 298 0.01 -13.74 -8.17
N GLN A 299 -0.23 -13.88 -6.87
CA GLN A 299 -1.59 -14.10 -6.35
C GLN A 299 -2.23 -12.78 -5.94
N VAL A 300 -1.51 -11.99 -5.15
CA VAL A 300 -2.01 -10.70 -4.63
C VAL A 300 -0.92 -9.65 -4.72
N VAL A 301 -1.11 -8.69 -5.60
CA VAL A 301 -0.34 -7.44 -5.60
C VAL A 301 -0.91 -6.56 -4.48
N HIS A 302 -0.26 -6.55 -3.31
CA HIS A 302 -0.74 -5.80 -2.16
C HIS A 302 -0.41 -4.32 -2.27
N MET A 303 0.87 -4.02 -2.38
CA MET A 303 1.38 -2.67 -2.64
C MET A 303 2.44 -2.71 -3.72
N MET A 304 2.62 -1.59 -4.40
CA MET A 304 3.67 -1.42 -5.39
C MET A 304 4.40 -0.09 -5.21
N ASP A 305 5.66 -0.08 -5.65
CA ASP A 305 6.42 1.14 -5.92
C ASP A 305 6.58 1.30 -7.42
N CYS A 306 6.21 2.45 -7.92
CA CYS A 306 6.30 2.85 -9.32
C CYS A 306 7.01 4.19 -9.49
N ARG A 307 7.82 4.60 -8.52
CA ARG A 307 8.59 5.86 -8.56
C ARG A 307 9.25 6.03 -9.93
N ASN A 308 9.93 4.99 -10.41
CA ASN A 308 10.35 4.89 -11.80
C ASN A 308 9.29 4.13 -12.60
N PRO A 309 8.58 4.77 -13.56
CA PRO A 309 7.55 4.08 -14.34
C PRO A 309 8.08 2.98 -15.26
N ASN A 310 9.38 2.83 -15.39
CA ASN A 310 10.01 1.76 -16.17
C ASN A 310 10.53 0.60 -15.28
N GLU A 311 10.55 0.80 -13.96
CA GLU A 311 10.99 -0.21 -13.00
C GLU A 311 10.01 -0.24 -11.83
N LEU A 312 9.26 -1.31 -11.67
CA LEU A 312 8.31 -1.46 -10.59
C LEU A 312 8.79 -2.50 -9.57
N ILE A 313 8.53 -2.21 -8.30
CA ILE A 313 8.66 -3.20 -7.24
C ILE A 313 7.25 -3.57 -6.78
N ILE A 314 6.97 -4.86 -6.70
CA ILE A 314 5.66 -5.40 -6.34
C ILE A 314 5.80 -6.26 -5.10
N GLY A 315 4.98 -5.97 -4.10
CA GLY A 315 4.85 -6.77 -2.87
C GLY A 315 3.66 -7.71 -2.95
N GLU A 316 3.88 -8.97 -2.59
CA GLU A 316 2.89 -10.04 -2.63
C GLU A 316 2.67 -10.64 -1.25
N ILE A 317 1.40 -10.72 -0.81
CA ILE A 317 1.09 -11.30 0.49
C ILE A 317 1.00 -12.83 0.45
N GLU A 318 0.33 -13.42 -0.51
CA GLU A 318 0.10 -14.88 -0.52
C GLU A 318 1.29 -15.68 -1.04
N SER A 319 2.19 -15.05 -1.80
CA SER A 319 3.41 -15.70 -2.30
C SER A 319 4.66 -15.36 -1.49
N TRP A 320 4.53 -14.56 -0.44
CA TRP A 320 5.56 -14.20 0.56
C TRP A 320 6.85 -13.67 -0.06
N ARG A 321 6.73 -12.79 -1.04
CA ARG A 321 7.88 -12.26 -1.78
C ARG A 321 7.64 -10.85 -2.28
N ALA A 322 8.72 -10.21 -2.72
CA ALA A 322 8.69 -9.05 -3.58
C ALA A 322 9.31 -9.38 -4.92
N GLN A 323 8.82 -8.76 -6.00
CA GLN A 323 9.36 -8.92 -7.34
C GLN A 323 9.72 -7.57 -7.95
N LYS A 324 10.78 -7.53 -8.75
CA LYS A 324 11.15 -6.39 -9.60
C LYS A 324 10.74 -6.66 -11.03
N PHE A 325 10.07 -5.68 -11.65
CA PHE A 325 9.68 -5.70 -13.06
C PHE A 325 10.33 -4.53 -13.80
N VAL A 326 10.83 -4.78 -15.00
CA VAL A 326 11.49 -3.77 -15.86
C VAL A 326 10.81 -3.74 -17.21
N LEU A 327 10.44 -2.54 -17.67
CA LEU A 327 9.88 -2.29 -18.98
C LEU A 327 10.98 -2.54 -20.04
N GLN A 328 10.71 -3.44 -20.97
CA GLN A 328 11.64 -3.69 -22.07
C GLN A 328 11.48 -2.64 -23.16
N ALA A 329 12.59 -2.22 -23.75
CA ALA A 329 12.55 -1.42 -24.97
C ALA A 329 11.85 -2.22 -26.09
N LYS A 330 11.02 -1.52 -26.87
CA LYS A 330 10.43 -2.09 -28.08
C LYS A 330 11.47 -2.28 -29.17
#